data_cea95b6fa98ee685d9633407f0d26a26
#
_entry.id   cea95b6fa98ee685d9633407f0d26a26
#
_cell.length_a   1.000
_cell.length_b   1.000
_cell.length_c   1.000
_cell.angle_alpha   90.00
_cell.angle_beta   90.00
_cell.angle_gamma   90.00
#
_symmetry.space_group_name_H-M   'P 1'
#
loop_
_entity.id
_entity.type
_entity.pdbx_description
1 polymer ?
#
loop_
_entity_poly.entity_id
_entity_poly.type
_entity_poly.pdbx_seq_one_letter_code
_entity_poly.pdbx_strand_id
1 'polypeptide(L)'
;MPKVNGFGKAAVIDDKDYLKIRKFIRSKKYKLLFDIARYTGERWGAICQLSVSDIWDDNWQVRSHITFRAITRKANTRGKRKTRECPIHPQLRELLEAYRPQD
;
A
#
# COMPACT_ATOMS: atom_id res chain seq x y z
N MET A 1 -1.91 3.72 26.09
CA MET A 1 -1.72 3.45 25.46
C MET A 1 -1.59 2.68 25.15
N PRO A 2 -1.69 2.44 25.21
CA PRO A 2 -1.35 1.78 24.84
C PRO A 2 -1.00 1.39 24.03
N LYS A 3 -0.78 1.17 23.89
CA LYS A 3 -0.34 0.91 23.13
C LYS A 3 -0.52 0.71 22.15
N VAL A 4 -0.71 1.04 21.90
CA VAL A 4 -0.76 0.73 20.91
C VAL A 4 -0.02 -0.01 20.37
N ASN A 5 -0.17 -0.74 20.27
CA ASN A 5 0.58 -1.44 19.75
C ASN A 5 0.76 -1.56 18.40
N GLY A 6 0.72 -1.55 17.56
CA GLY A 6 0.95 -1.59 16.16
C GLY A 6 2.28 -1.11 15.72
N PHE A 7 3.20 -1.07 16.56
CA PHE A 7 4.50 -0.60 16.20
C PHE A 7 5.18 -1.58 15.29
N GLY A 8 5.68 -1.12 14.19
CA GLY A 8 6.34 -1.94 13.24
C GLY A 8 5.41 -2.71 12.34
N LYS A 9 4.14 -2.70 12.62
CA LYS A 9 3.14 -3.23 11.73
C LYS A 9 2.05 -2.21 11.56
N ALA A 10 1.29 -2.34 10.51
CA ALA A 10 0.14 -1.49 10.33
C ALA A 10 -0.81 -1.73 11.50
N ALA A 11 -1.22 -0.67 12.15
CA ALA A 11 -2.23 -0.76 13.18
C ALA A 11 -3.54 -1.19 12.54
N VAL A 12 -4.31 -1.98 13.26
CA VAL A 12 -5.63 -2.37 12.78
C VAL A 12 -6.55 -1.18 12.98
N ILE A 13 -7.07 -0.66 11.87
CA ILE A 13 -8.00 0.46 11.89
C ILE A 13 -9.33 -0.06 11.39
N ASP A 14 -10.43 0.27 12.06
CA ASP A 14 -11.73 -0.16 11.56
C ASP A 14 -12.13 0.72 10.35
N ASP A 15 -13.18 0.30 9.66
CA ASP A 15 -13.60 0.97 8.44
C ASP A 15 -14.01 2.42 8.69
N LYS A 16 -14.60 2.69 9.83
CA LYS A 16 -15.04 4.02 10.19
C LYS A 16 -13.85 4.97 10.33
N ASP A 17 -12.82 4.53 11.05
CA ASP A 17 -11.62 5.34 11.24
C ASP A 17 -10.86 5.50 9.94
N TYR A 18 -10.79 4.44 9.13
CA TYR A 18 -10.15 4.51 7.84
C TYR A 18 -10.80 5.58 6.95
N LEU A 19 -12.12 5.59 6.85
CA LEU A 19 -12.82 6.58 6.03
C LEU A 19 -12.63 7.98 6.57
N LYS A 20 -12.62 8.13 7.89
CA LYS A 20 -12.43 9.42 8.52
C LYS A 20 -11.03 9.98 8.23
N ILE A 21 -10.01 9.16 8.40
CA ILE A 21 -8.63 9.58 8.13
C ILE A 21 -8.47 9.91 6.64
N ARG A 22 -9.04 9.08 5.78
CA ARG A 22 -8.94 9.26 4.34
C ARG A 22 -9.49 10.61 3.91
N LYS A 23 -10.55 11.07 4.54
CA LYS A 23 -11.15 12.38 4.23
C LYS A 23 -10.20 13.53 4.46
N PHE A 24 -9.31 13.41 5.45
CA PHE A 24 -8.39 14.49 5.78
C PHE A 24 -7.17 14.53 4.86
N ILE A 25 -6.94 13.47 4.08
CA ILE A 25 -5.82 13.45 3.16
C ILE A 25 -6.24 14.18 1.90
N ARG A 26 -5.55 15.26 1.57
CA ARG A 26 -5.94 16.09 0.41
C ARG A 26 -5.36 15.58 -0.91
N SER A 27 -4.16 15.03 -0.87
CA SER A 27 -3.50 14.56 -2.07
C SER A 27 -4.12 13.25 -2.54
N LYS A 28 -4.50 13.18 -3.81
CA LYS A 28 -5.01 11.95 -4.39
C LYS A 28 -3.98 10.84 -4.35
N LYS A 29 -2.72 11.22 -4.57
CA LYS A 29 -1.62 10.26 -4.50
C LYS A 29 -1.50 9.66 -3.10
N TYR A 30 -1.52 10.49 -2.07
CA TYR A 30 -1.39 9.99 -0.71
C TYR A 30 -2.62 9.24 -0.24
N LYS A 31 -3.81 9.60 -0.72
CA LYS A 31 -5.00 8.81 -0.47
C LYS A 31 -4.84 7.40 -1.01
N LEU A 32 -4.32 7.29 -2.23
CA LEU A 32 -4.12 5.98 -2.84
C LEU A 32 -3.07 5.18 -2.08
N LEU A 33 -1.97 5.81 -1.67
CA LEU A 33 -0.96 5.13 -0.88
C LEU A 33 -1.53 4.63 0.44
N PHE A 34 -2.37 5.44 1.05
CA PHE A 34 -3.05 5.05 2.29
C PHE A 34 -3.98 3.86 2.05
N ASP A 35 -4.70 3.88 0.94
CA ASP A 35 -5.58 2.76 0.56
C ASP A 35 -4.77 1.49 0.35
N ILE A 36 -3.62 1.59 -0.32
CA ILE A 36 -2.75 0.43 -0.53
C ILE A 36 -2.28 -0.12 0.82
N ALA A 37 -1.88 0.75 1.73
CA ALA A 37 -1.45 0.33 3.06
C ALA A 37 -2.58 -0.42 3.77
N ARG A 38 -3.80 0.08 3.67
CA ARG A 38 -4.97 -0.52 4.29
C ARG A 38 -5.20 -1.95 3.80
N TYR A 39 -5.08 -2.16 2.50
CA TYR A 39 -5.44 -3.44 1.91
C TYR A 39 -4.29 -4.44 1.81
N THR A 40 -3.05 -4.00 1.97
CA THR A 40 -1.90 -4.89 1.87
C THR A 40 -1.24 -5.18 3.20
N GLY A 41 -1.36 -4.26 4.16
CA GLY A 41 -0.68 -4.40 5.44
C GLY A 41 0.82 -4.14 5.37
N GLU A 42 1.32 -3.65 4.24
CA GLU A 42 2.75 -3.35 4.12
C GLU A 42 3.10 -2.07 4.88
N ARG A 43 4.37 -1.96 5.23
CA ARG A 43 4.87 -0.79 5.94
C ARG A 43 4.86 0.43 5.05
N TRP A 44 4.65 1.58 5.66
CA TRP A 44 4.56 2.84 4.93
C TRP A 44 5.80 3.10 4.07
N GLY A 45 6.99 2.75 4.58
CA GLY A 45 8.22 2.95 3.83
C GLY A 45 8.24 2.16 2.52
N ALA A 46 7.75 0.93 2.54
CA ALA A 46 7.67 0.12 1.34
C ALA A 46 6.61 0.67 0.38
N ILE A 47 5.50 1.13 0.92
CA ILE A 47 4.42 1.72 0.11
C ILE A 47 4.93 2.96 -0.64
N CYS A 48 5.67 3.81 0.04
CA CYS A 48 6.18 5.05 -0.56
C CYS A 48 7.23 4.82 -1.63
N GLN A 49 7.82 3.64 -1.67
CA GLN A 49 8.84 3.30 -2.66
C GLN A 49 8.29 2.51 -3.85
N LEU A 50 6.97 2.31 -3.91
CA LEU A 50 6.36 1.64 -5.04
C LEU A 50 6.56 2.47 -6.31
N SER A 51 6.89 1.77 -7.39
CA SER A 51 6.95 2.37 -8.72
C SER A 51 5.63 2.16 -9.43
N VAL A 52 5.34 2.99 -10.41
CA VAL A 52 4.15 2.84 -11.24
C VAL A 52 4.10 1.43 -11.83
N SER A 53 5.25 0.93 -12.30
CA SER A 53 5.32 -0.39 -12.92
C SER A 53 5.08 -1.54 -11.95
N ASP A 54 5.13 -1.30 -10.65
CA ASP A 54 4.79 -2.33 -9.66
C ASP A 54 3.29 -2.56 -9.59
N ILE A 55 2.49 -1.62 -10.07
CA ILE A 55 1.03 -1.64 -9.94
C ILE A 55 0.34 -1.72 -11.30
N TRP A 56 0.81 -0.94 -12.29
CA TRP A 56 0.22 -0.90 -13.62
C TRP A 56 1.19 -1.46 -14.65
N ASP A 57 0.66 -2.11 -15.68
CA ASP A 57 1.49 -2.60 -16.78
C ASP A 57 1.67 -1.51 -17.85
N ASP A 58 2.33 -1.85 -18.96
CA ASP A 58 2.62 -0.90 -20.01
C ASP A 58 1.38 -0.33 -20.70
N ASN A 59 0.26 -1.01 -20.56
CA ASN A 59 -1.02 -0.58 -21.11
C ASN A 59 -1.90 0.12 -20.10
N TRP A 60 -1.32 0.50 -18.96
CA TRP A 60 -2.04 1.16 -17.87
C TRP A 60 -3.16 0.31 -17.27
N GLN A 61 -3.04 -0.99 -17.41
CA GLN A 61 -3.95 -1.92 -16.76
C GLN A 61 -3.39 -2.25 -15.37
N VAL A 62 -4.27 -2.30 -14.39
CA VAL A 62 -3.86 -2.70 -13.04
C VAL A 62 -3.43 -4.16 -13.08
N ARG A 63 -2.25 -4.44 -12.53
CA ARG A 63 -1.75 -5.82 -12.48
C ARG A 63 -2.58 -6.65 -11.52
N SER A 64 -2.43 -7.97 -11.59
CA SER A 64 -3.13 -8.86 -10.66
C SER A 64 -2.57 -8.78 -9.25
N HIS A 65 -1.31 -8.39 -9.13
CA HIS A 65 -0.60 -8.29 -7.85
C HIS A 65 0.22 -7.03 -7.81
N ILE A 66 0.40 -6.47 -6.60
CA ILE A 66 1.36 -5.40 -6.38
C ILE A 66 2.68 -6.06 -5.96
N THR A 67 3.77 -5.67 -6.60
CA THR A 67 5.09 -6.21 -6.27
C THR A 67 5.80 -5.28 -5.30
N PHE A 68 6.07 -5.78 -4.11
CA PHE A 68 6.90 -5.07 -3.14
C PHE A 68 8.30 -5.63 -3.25
N ARG A 69 9.19 -4.88 -3.88
CA ARG A 69 10.53 -5.34 -4.18
C ARG A 69 11.32 -5.55 -2.89
N ALA A 70 12.19 -6.56 -2.92
CA ALA A 70 12.96 -6.93 -1.73
C ALA A 70 13.71 -5.73 -1.13
N ILE A 71 14.28 -4.88 -1.98
CA ILE A 71 15.09 -3.77 -1.52
C ILE A 71 14.28 -2.72 -0.75
N THR A 72 12.96 -2.67 -0.96
CA THR A 72 12.11 -1.70 -0.28
C THR A 72 11.51 -2.24 1.00
N ARG A 73 11.71 -3.51 1.29
CA ARG A 73 11.12 -4.15 2.45
C ARG A 73 12.13 -4.28 3.58
N LYS A 74 11.61 -4.23 4.80
CA LYS A 74 12.47 -4.43 5.96
C LYS A 74 13.00 -5.86 5.97
N ALA A 75 14.27 -6.03 6.32
CA ALA A 75 14.87 -7.36 6.42
C ALA A 75 14.15 -8.17 7.49
N ASN A 76 14.10 -9.50 7.26
CA ASN A 76 13.53 -10.39 8.26
C ASN A 76 14.54 -10.58 9.40
N THR A 77 14.23 -11.46 10.35
CA THR A 77 15.06 -11.67 11.53
C THR A 77 16.47 -12.16 11.22
N ARG A 78 16.66 -12.70 10.02
CA ARG A 78 17.99 -13.17 9.58
C ARG A 78 18.70 -12.15 8.71
N GLY A 79 18.15 -10.95 8.62
CA GLY A 79 18.75 -9.92 7.80
C GLY A 79 18.46 -10.04 6.32
N LYS A 80 17.58 -10.94 5.93
CA LYS A 80 17.27 -11.14 4.51
C LYS A 80 15.96 -10.44 4.16
N ARG A 81 15.92 -9.89 2.95
CA ARG A 81 14.73 -9.28 2.39
C ARG A 81 14.16 -10.17 1.31
N LYS A 82 12.85 -10.16 1.18
CA LYS A 82 12.19 -10.94 0.15
C LYS A 82 11.22 -10.06 -0.61
N THR A 83 11.17 -10.24 -1.92
CA THR A 83 10.14 -9.64 -2.74
C THR A 83 8.82 -10.30 -2.38
N ARG A 84 7.79 -9.48 -2.24
CA ARG A 84 6.46 -9.96 -1.95
C ARG A 84 5.52 -9.54 -3.06
N GLU A 85 4.71 -10.48 -3.54
CA GLU A 85 3.64 -10.17 -4.47
C GLU A 85 2.32 -10.30 -3.74
N CYS A 86 1.61 -9.20 -3.66
CA CYS A 86 0.38 -9.11 -2.90
C CYS A 86 -0.81 -9.07 -3.85
N PRO A 87 -1.71 -10.06 -3.80
CA PRO A 87 -2.91 -10.01 -4.64
C PRO A 87 -3.71 -8.77 -4.32
N ILE A 88 -4.27 -8.15 -5.34
CA ILE A 88 -5.00 -6.90 -5.19
C ILE A 88 -6.44 -7.18 -4.81
N HIS A 89 -6.85 -6.67 -3.66
CA HIS A 89 -8.23 -6.76 -3.20
C HIS A 89 -9.14 -6.08 -4.21
N PRO A 90 -10.34 -6.64 -4.50
CA PRO A 90 -11.24 -6.04 -5.50
C PRO A 90 -11.56 -4.58 -5.27
N GLN A 91 -11.75 -4.17 -4.03
CA GLN A 91 -12.03 -2.77 -3.73
C GLN A 91 -10.82 -1.88 -4.00
N LEU A 92 -9.62 -2.38 -3.69
CA LEU A 92 -8.40 -1.65 -3.99
C LEU A 92 -8.22 -1.53 -5.50
N ARG A 93 -8.55 -2.60 -6.24
CA ARG A 93 -8.45 -2.57 -7.70
C ARG A 93 -9.29 -1.44 -8.28
N GLU A 94 -10.51 -1.25 -7.78
CA GLU A 94 -11.36 -0.17 -8.26
C GLU A 94 -10.73 1.19 -8.02
N LEU A 95 -10.11 1.36 -6.86
CA LEU A 95 -9.43 2.62 -6.55
C LEU A 95 -8.23 2.84 -7.47
N LEU A 96 -7.49 1.78 -7.75
CA LEU A 96 -6.33 1.86 -8.65
C LEU A 96 -6.75 2.14 -10.08
N GLU A 97 -7.86 1.54 -10.52
CA GLU A 97 -8.36 1.75 -11.87
C GLU A 97 -8.86 3.19 -12.06
N ALA A 98 -9.40 3.76 -11.01
CA ALA A 98 -9.89 5.15 -11.05
C ALA A 98 -8.75 6.17 -11.02
N TYR A 99 -7.62 5.80 -10.48
CA TYR A 99 -6.47 6.68 -10.35
C TYR A 99 -5.54 6.49 -11.56
N ARG A 100 -5.16 7.60 -12.19
CA ARG A 100 -4.15 7.52 -13.23
C ARG A 100 -2.99 8.39 -12.82
N PRO A 101 -1.80 7.82 -12.66
CA PRO A 101 -0.64 8.62 -12.28
C PRO A 101 -0.39 9.67 -13.35
N GLN A 102 -0.08 10.87 -12.92
CA GLN A 102 0.38 11.91 -13.82
C GLN A 102 1.88 11.79 -13.94
N ASP A 103 2.39 11.93 -15.09
CA ASP A 103 3.83 11.78 -15.33
C ASP A 103 4.65 12.89 -14.71
#